data_07335dbf8985f95105f8a59c7b183755
#
_entry.id   07335dbf8985f95105f8a59c7b183755
#
_cell.length_a   1.000
_cell.length_b   1.000
_cell.length_c   1.000
_cell.angle_alpha   90.00
_cell.angle_beta   90.00
_cell.angle_gamma   90.00
#
_symmetry.space_group_name_H-M   'P 1'
#
loop_
_entity.id
_entity.type
_entity.pdbx_description
1 polymer ?
#
loop_
_entity_poly.entity_id
_entity_poly.type
_entity_poly.pdbx_seq_one_letter_code
_entity_poly.pdbx_strand_id
1 'polypeptide(L)'
;MDKPVVRISVRNLVEFILRSGDLDNRGGSSDREAMQKGSRLHRKIQGRMGSHYRAEVSLKYKTEYEDVSIQVEGRADGIFTEDGQCWIDEIKGVYADVSQLEKPVEVHRAQAMCYAWIYAQEQKPEKIGVQMTYGNLDTEELKFFREEYTLEELSLWYQELLDRYHKWIAYQLAWKKERNASMSDLEFPFEYREGQRKIVSGVYHTISTERQIFVQAPTGVGKTMSTIFPAVRAVGAGLGENIFYLTAKTITRTVAEEAFSILKEHGLKFKVITITAKEKLCFCDKTECNPENCLWARGHLDRVNDAVFELWTTQDSYDRDTLLEYAKKWQVCPFEMCLDLAVWVDAVICDYNYVFDPNVYLKRFFGEGTSGEYIFLIDEAHXXXXXKGNVQCPCG
;
A
#
# COMPACT_ATOMS: atom_id res chain seq x y z
N MET A 1 -28.62 0.36 3.97
CA MET A 1 -27.32 1.03 4.19
C MET A 1 -26.76 1.46 2.85
N ASP A 2 -26.17 2.62 2.78
CA ASP A 2 -25.55 3.08 1.55
C ASP A 2 -24.35 2.18 1.24
N LYS A 3 -24.18 1.88 -0.04
CA LYS A 3 -23.09 1.04 -0.54
C LYS A 3 -21.74 1.74 -0.26
N PRO A 4 -20.72 1.03 0.26
CA PRO A 4 -19.43 1.65 0.51
C PRO A 4 -18.79 2.14 -0.78
N VAL A 5 -18.04 3.25 -0.67
CA VAL A 5 -17.29 3.84 -1.79
C VAL A 5 -15.80 3.72 -1.47
N VAL A 6 -15.08 3.00 -2.30
CA VAL A 6 -13.62 2.87 -2.21
C VAL A 6 -12.99 3.79 -3.26
N ARG A 7 -12.03 4.60 -2.85
CA ARG A 7 -11.33 5.53 -3.74
C ARG A 7 -9.91 5.07 -3.97
N ILE A 8 -9.46 5.18 -5.22
CA ILE A 8 -8.09 4.86 -5.58
C ILE A 8 -7.62 5.82 -6.68
N SER A 9 -6.35 6.23 -6.61
CA SER A 9 -5.77 7.04 -7.69
C SER A 9 -5.48 6.15 -8.90
N VAL A 10 -5.53 6.74 -10.10
CA VAL A 10 -5.13 6.06 -11.35
C VAL A 10 -3.74 5.43 -11.19
N ARG A 11 -2.79 6.21 -10.66
CA ARG A 11 -1.43 5.74 -10.46
C ARG A 11 -1.38 4.49 -9.57
N ASN A 12 -2.00 4.55 -8.39
CA ASN A 12 -1.97 3.44 -7.43
C ASN A 12 -2.65 2.20 -8.00
N LEU A 13 -3.75 2.38 -8.74
CA LEU A 13 -4.48 1.27 -9.37
C LEU A 13 -3.58 0.52 -10.38
N VAL A 14 -2.98 1.25 -11.32
CA VAL A 14 -2.16 0.61 -12.36
C VAL A 14 -0.85 0.06 -11.79
N GLU A 15 -0.21 0.78 -10.89
CA GLU A 15 1.02 0.30 -10.24
C GLU A 15 0.78 -0.98 -9.42
N PHE A 16 -0.39 -1.08 -8.79
CA PHE A 16 -0.72 -2.28 -8.02
C PHE A 16 -1.09 -3.46 -8.93
N ILE A 17 -2.03 -3.26 -9.85
CA ILE A 17 -2.61 -4.39 -10.63
C ILE A 17 -1.69 -4.82 -11.78
N LEU A 18 -0.99 -3.87 -12.42
CA LEU A 18 -0.23 -4.12 -13.65
C LEU A 18 1.28 -4.14 -13.45
N ARG A 19 1.75 -4.10 -12.20
CA ARG A 19 3.20 -4.23 -11.96
C ARG A 19 3.70 -5.55 -12.55
N SER A 20 4.89 -5.51 -13.14
CA SER A 20 5.45 -6.66 -13.85
C SER A 20 6.98 -6.61 -13.88
N GLY A 21 7.58 -7.75 -14.10
CA GLY A 21 9.03 -7.89 -14.25
C GLY A 21 9.76 -8.20 -12.95
N ASP A 22 10.98 -7.73 -12.87
CA ASP A 22 11.92 -8.10 -11.82
C ASP A 22 11.92 -7.12 -10.65
N LEU A 23 12.31 -7.61 -9.49
CA LEU A 23 12.66 -6.77 -8.35
C LEU A 23 14.14 -6.34 -8.55
N ASP A 24 14.39 -5.04 -8.59
CA ASP A 24 15.74 -4.51 -8.75
C ASP A 24 15.92 -3.26 -7.91
N ASN A 25 16.79 -3.34 -6.91
CA ASN A 25 17.03 -2.23 -5.99
C ASN A 25 18.22 -1.34 -6.36
N ARG A 26 18.84 -1.58 -7.52
CA ARG A 26 20.01 -0.81 -7.97
C ARG A 26 19.63 0.55 -8.55
N GLY A 27 18.40 0.72 -9.00
CA GLY A 27 17.93 1.88 -9.77
C GLY A 27 17.19 2.97 -8.99
N GLY A 28 17.12 2.89 -7.70
CA GLY A 28 16.18 3.75 -7.02
C GLY A 28 16.68 4.60 -5.87
N SER A 29 17.22 5.74 -6.15
CA SER A 29 17.08 6.80 -5.17
C SER A 29 15.81 7.58 -5.53
N SER A 30 14.82 7.58 -4.66
CA SER A 30 13.75 8.56 -4.70
C SER A 30 14.37 9.89 -4.28
N ASP A 31 15.18 10.40 -5.16
CA ASP A 31 15.93 11.59 -4.90
C ASP A 31 14.96 12.77 -4.96
N ARG A 32 14.92 13.55 -3.90
CA ARG A 32 14.16 14.81 -3.84
C ARG A 32 14.53 15.70 -5.04
N GLU A 33 15.78 15.60 -5.47
CA GLU A 33 16.29 16.27 -6.66
C GLU A 33 15.60 15.76 -7.94
N ALA A 34 15.43 14.43 -8.07
CA ALA A 34 14.75 13.83 -9.23
C ALA A 34 13.29 14.27 -9.29
N MET A 35 12.61 14.35 -8.15
CA MET A 35 11.22 14.84 -8.08
C MET A 35 11.13 16.32 -8.51
N GLN A 36 12.06 17.15 -8.04
CA GLN A 36 12.09 18.57 -8.39
C GLN A 36 12.40 18.77 -9.89
N LYS A 37 13.36 18.00 -10.42
CA LYS A 37 13.68 18.02 -11.85
C LYS A 37 12.48 17.57 -12.68
N GLY A 38 11.80 16.52 -12.25
CA GLY A 38 10.58 16.01 -12.90
C GLY A 38 9.49 17.08 -12.97
N SER A 39 9.19 17.72 -11.83
CA SER A 39 8.17 18.78 -11.75
C SER A 39 8.53 19.97 -12.63
N ARG A 40 9.82 20.31 -12.70
CA ARG A 40 10.30 21.39 -13.58
C ARG A 40 10.13 21.02 -15.05
N LEU A 41 10.48 19.79 -15.41
CA LEU A 41 10.35 19.27 -16.78
C LEU A 41 8.87 19.28 -17.22
N HIS A 42 7.96 18.80 -16.38
CA HIS A 42 6.51 18.82 -16.66
C HIS A 42 6.04 20.23 -16.99
N ARG A 43 6.33 21.20 -16.11
CA ARG A 43 5.91 22.59 -16.33
C ARG A 43 6.50 23.18 -17.62
N LYS A 44 7.74 22.81 -17.93
CA LYS A 44 8.42 23.30 -19.15
C LYS A 44 7.78 22.74 -20.42
N ILE A 45 7.46 21.44 -20.43
CA ILE A 45 6.77 20.78 -21.55
C ILE A 45 5.38 21.41 -21.72
N GLN A 46 4.60 21.45 -20.63
CA GLN A 46 3.25 22.02 -20.64
C GLN A 46 3.23 23.47 -21.12
N GLY A 47 4.21 24.26 -20.68
CA GLY A 47 4.33 25.69 -21.06
C GLY A 47 4.70 25.95 -22.52
N ARG A 48 5.27 24.95 -23.21
CA ARG A 48 5.61 25.04 -24.65
C ARG A 48 4.42 24.64 -25.54
N MET A 49 3.41 23.98 -24.96
CA MET A 49 2.22 23.58 -25.70
C MET A 49 1.28 24.77 -25.84
N GLY A 50 0.72 24.98 -26.96
CA GLY A 50 -0.14 26.15 -27.24
C GLY A 50 -1.48 26.12 -26.49
N SER A 51 -2.35 27.05 -26.79
CA SER A 51 -3.66 27.23 -26.13
C SER A 51 -4.61 26.05 -26.29
N HIS A 52 -4.31 25.14 -27.21
CA HIS A 52 -5.07 23.90 -27.40
C HIS A 52 -4.77 22.81 -26.38
N TYR A 53 -3.78 23.02 -25.48
CA TYR A 53 -3.32 22.05 -24.47
C TYR A 53 -3.83 22.49 -23.09
N ARG A 54 -4.59 21.61 -22.45
CA ARG A 54 -5.07 21.81 -21.07
C ARG A 54 -4.21 20.98 -20.14
N ALA A 55 -3.39 21.64 -19.32
CA ALA A 55 -2.50 20.99 -18.36
C ALA A 55 -3.23 20.63 -17.06
N GLU A 56 -2.79 19.58 -16.41
CA GLU A 56 -3.19 19.20 -15.05
C GLU A 56 -4.71 19.03 -14.89
N VAL A 57 -5.32 18.24 -15.77
CA VAL A 57 -6.79 18.06 -15.81
C VAL A 57 -7.21 16.98 -14.82
N SER A 58 -7.99 17.39 -13.82
CA SER A 58 -8.56 16.44 -12.82
C SER A 58 -9.68 15.62 -13.46
N LEU A 59 -9.59 14.31 -13.30
CA LEU A 59 -10.52 13.34 -13.86
C LEU A 59 -10.91 12.35 -12.77
N LYS A 60 -12.18 11.92 -12.79
CA LYS A 60 -12.66 10.87 -11.86
C LYS A 60 -13.85 10.15 -12.50
N TYR A 61 -13.98 8.87 -12.15
CA TYR A 61 -15.13 8.08 -12.57
C TYR A 61 -15.46 7.05 -11.48
N LYS A 62 -16.76 6.87 -11.23
CA LYS A 62 -17.25 5.92 -10.22
C LYS A 62 -17.92 4.77 -10.93
N THR A 63 -17.39 3.57 -10.75
CA THR A 63 -17.94 2.32 -11.29
C THR A 63 -18.69 1.58 -10.19
N GLU A 64 -19.90 1.11 -10.53
CA GLU A 64 -20.79 0.44 -9.59
C GLU A 64 -20.66 -1.08 -9.70
N TYR A 65 -20.31 -1.74 -8.59
CA TYR A 65 -20.42 -3.19 -8.42
C TYR A 65 -21.60 -3.49 -7.48
N GLU A 66 -21.97 -4.74 -7.34
CA GLU A 66 -23.09 -5.14 -6.46
C GLU A 66 -22.80 -4.77 -5.00
N ASP A 67 -21.58 -5.00 -4.56
CA ASP A 67 -21.12 -4.87 -3.16
C ASP A 67 -20.46 -3.52 -2.83
N VAL A 68 -19.96 -2.80 -3.82
CA VAL A 68 -19.13 -1.61 -3.61
C VAL A 68 -19.17 -0.68 -4.84
N SER A 69 -18.98 0.61 -4.62
CA SER A 69 -18.66 1.55 -5.69
C SER A 69 -17.15 1.83 -5.65
N ILE A 70 -16.47 1.74 -6.79
CA ILE A 70 -15.05 2.05 -6.89
C ILE A 70 -14.88 3.37 -7.66
N GLN A 71 -14.35 4.39 -7.00
CA GLN A 71 -14.05 5.68 -7.62
C GLN A 71 -12.58 5.76 -7.95
N VAL A 72 -12.27 5.80 -9.24
CA VAL A 72 -10.90 5.98 -9.74
C VAL A 72 -10.74 7.46 -10.07
N GLU A 73 -9.68 8.08 -9.57
CA GLU A 73 -9.48 9.52 -9.76
C GLU A 73 -8.00 9.85 -9.93
N GLY A 74 -7.73 11.00 -10.55
CA GLY A 74 -6.37 11.46 -10.73
C GLY A 74 -6.31 12.72 -11.58
N ARG A 75 -5.12 13.08 -11.97
CA ARG A 75 -4.87 14.30 -12.72
C ARG A 75 -3.99 13.96 -13.92
N ALA A 76 -4.57 14.05 -15.12
CA ALA A 76 -3.84 13.86 -16.38
C ALA A 76 -2.87 15.03 -16.57
N ASP A 77 -1.63 14.73 -16.99
CA ASP A 77 -0.62 15.77 -17.21
C ASP A 77 -1.06 16.77 -18.29
N GLY A 78 -1.75 16.27 -19.33
CA GLY A 78 -2.30 17.14 -20.35
C GLY A 78 -3.38 16.49 -21.19
N ILE A 79 -4.26 17.32 -21.74
CA ILE A 79 -5.26 16.93 -22.74
C ILE A 79 -5.22 17.97 -23.85
N PHE A 80 -5.09 17.51 -25.10
CA PHE A 80 -5.03 18.42 -26.24
C PHE A 80 -5.77 17.86 -27.45
N THR A 81 -6.06 18.73 -28.41
CA THR A 81 -6.68 18.33 -29.68
C THR A 81 -5.70 18.64 -30.82
N GLU A 82 -5.50 17.65 -31.67
CA GLU A 82 -4.65 17.76 -32.85
C GLU A 82 -5.39 17.12 -34.03
N ASP A 83 -5.57 17.86 -35.13
CA ASP A 83 -6.28 17.41 -36.32
C ASP A 83 -7.70 16.84 -36.03
N GLY A 84 -8.37 17.47 -35.08
CA GLY A 84 -9.74 17.06 -34.69
C GLY A 84 -9.82 15.87 -33.74
N GLN A 85 -8.69 15.27 -33.39
CA GLN A 85 -8.62 14.14 -32.47
C GLN A 85 -8.14 14.59 -31.09
N CYS A 86 -8.76 14.06 -30.04
CA CYS A 86 -8.36 14.31 -28.65
C CYS A 86 -7.24 13.36 -28.24
N TRP A 87 -6.26 13.88 -27.52
CA TRP A 87 -5.10 13.15 -27.01
C TRP A 87 -4.95 13.38 -25.52
N ILE A 88 -4.68 12.33 -24.78
CA ILE A 88 -4.25 12.38 -23.38
C ILE A 88 -2.72 12.29 -23.37
N ASP A 89 -2.07 13.20 -22.65
CA ASP A 89 -0.61 13.25 -22.53
C ASP A 89 -0.20 12.86 -21.12
N GLU A 90 0.68 11.86 -20.99
CA GLU A 90 1.30 11.43 -19.74
C GLU A 90 2.80 11.68 -19.84
N ILE A 91 3.33 12.55 -18.98
CA ILE A 91 4.72 13.02 -19.04
C ILE A 91 5.55 12.28 -17.97
N LYS A 92 6.70 11.76 -18.38
CA LYS A 92 7.63 11.06 -17.48
C LYS A 92 9.05 11.57 -17.65
N GLY A 93 9.65 12.04 -16.56
CA GLY A 93 11.07 12.36 -16.51
C GLY A 93 11.90 11.12 -16.24
N VAL A 94 12.95 10.90 -17.03
CA VAL A 94 13.85 9.75 -16.87
C VAL A 94 15.31 10.22 -16.97
N TYR A 95 16.22 9.49 -16.35
CA TYR A 95 17.66 9.74 -16.53
C TYR A 95 18.23 8.94 -17.72
N ALA A 96 17.51 7.93 -18.17
CA ALA A 96 17.92 7.12 -19.32
C ALA A 96 17.92 7.96 -20.60
N ASP A 97 18.77 7.57 -21.54
CA ASP A 97 18.80 8.15 -22.89
C ASP A 97 17.46 7.82 -23.57
N VAL A 98 16.65 8.84 -23.77
CA VAL A 98 15.30 8.66 -24.34
C VAL A 98 15.33 8.12 -25.77
N SER A 99 16.42 8.39 -26.53
CA SER A 99 16.55 7.87 -27.90
C SER A 99 16.55 6.35 -27.94
N GLN A 100 17.01 5.70 -26.86
CA GLN A 100 17.12 4.24 -26.76
C GLN A 100 15.80 3.56 -26.33
N LEU A 101 14.79 4.32 -25.93
CA LEU A 101 13.50 3.75 -25.55
C LEU A 101 12.79 3.26 -26.81
N GLU A 102 12.51 1.96 -26.87
CA GLU A 102 11.82 1.34 -28.01
C GLU A 102 10.30 1.33 -27.87
N LYS A 103 9.82 1.32 -26.64
CA LYS A 103 8.39 1.28 -26.32
C LYS A 103 8.15 1.99 -24.97
N PRO A 104 6.92 2.42 -24.71
CA PRO A 104 6.62 3.02 -23.42
C PRO A 104 6.61 1.96 -22.32
N VAL A 105 6.86 2.42 -21.08
CA VAL A 105 6.70 1.57 -19.90
C VAL A 105 5.21 1.27 -19.71
N GLU A 106 4.87 0.01 -19.50
CA GLU A 106 3.48 -0.49 -19.49
C GLU A 106 2.60 0.26 -18.47
N VAL A 107 3.10 0.49 -17.25
CA VAL A 107 2.32 1.23 -16.24
C VAL A 107 2.09 2.69 -16.62
N HIS A 108 3.02 3.33 -17.33
CA HIS A 108 2.83 4.70 -17.81
C HIS A 108 1.76 4.76 -18.90
N ARG A 109 1.83 3.80 -19.85
CA ARG A 109 0.81 3.65 -20.90
C ARG A 109 -0.57 3.43 -20.26
N ALA A 110 -0.64 2.54 -19.26
CA ALA A 110 -1.88 2.23 -18.55
C ALA A 110 -2.46 3.46 -17.84
N GLN A 111 -1.61 4.33 -17.26
CA GLN A 111 -2.08 5.59 -16.67
C GLN A 111 -2.78 6.46 -17.73
N ALA A 112 -2.14 6.64 -18.90
CA ALA A 112 -2.73 7.39 -20.00
C ALA A 112 -4.04 6.78 -20.50
N MET A 113 -4.09 5.44 -20.61
CA MET A 113 -5.30 4.72 -21.02
C MET A 113 -6.45 4.91 -20.01
N CYS A 114 -6.17 4.88 -18.70
CA CYS A 114 -7.19 5.16 -17.67
C CYS A 114 -7.76 6.56 -17.85
N TYR A 115 -6.90 7.57 -18.01
CA TYR A 115 -7.36 8.95 -18.21
C TYR A 115 -8.14 9.08 -19.51
N ALA A 116 -7.70 8.42 -20.57
CA ALA A 116 -8.40 8.42 -21.85
C ALA A 116 -9.81 7.83 -21.71
N TRP A 117 -9.93 6.70 -21.04
CA TRP A 117 -11.22 6.06 -20.80
C TRP A 117 -12.15 6.97 -19.98
N ILE A 118 -11.65 7.52 -18.87
CA ILE A 118 -12.46 8.40 -18.00
C ILE A 118 -12.93 9.63 -18.78
N TYR A 119 -12.04 10.28 -19.52
CA TYR A 119 -12.38 11.46 -20.33
C TYR A 119 -13.42 11.12 -21.41
N ALA A 120 -13.24 9.96 -22.04
CA ALA A 120 -14.15 9.51 -23.11
C ALA A 120 -15.59 9.23 -22.62
N GLN A 121 -15.78 8.98 -21.32
CA GLN A 121 -17.13 8.76 -20.78
C GLN A 121 -18.01 10.00 -20.93
N GLU A 122 -17.42 11.19 -20.84
CA GLU A 122 -18.14 12.46 -21.00
C GLU A 122 -18.25 12.88 -22.48
N GLN A 123 -17.16 12.76 -23.22
CA GLN A 123 -17.04 13.29 -24.58
C GLN A 123 -17.54 12.31 -25.66
N LYS A 124 -17.53 11.02 -25.37
CA LYS A 124 -17.94 9.90 -26.24
C LYS A 124 -17.36 10.01 -27.68
N PRO A 125 -16.04 10.22 -27.81
CA PRO A 125 -15.42 10.25 -29.14
C PRO A 125 -15.40 8.84 -29.75
N GLU A 126 -15.39 8.75 -31.07
CA GLU A 126 -15.20 7.45 -31.76
C GLU A 126 -13.84 6.84 -31.42
N LYS A 127 -12.80 7.69 -31.40
CA LYS A 127 -11.42 7.32 -31.04
C LYS A 127 -10.81 8.38 -30.14
N ILE A 128 -9.87 7.96 -29.28
CA ILE A 128 -9.08 8.87 -28.45
C ILE A 128 -7.63 8.41 -28.49
N GLY A 129 -6.71 9.37 -28.54
CA GLY A 129 -5.29 9.11 -28.52
C GLY A 129 -4.69 9.15 -27.14
N VAL A 130 -3.65 8.36 -26.91
CA VAL A 130 -2.78 8.49 -25.74
C VAL A 130 -1.36 8.78 -26.22
N GLN A 131 -0.72 9.70 -25.54
CA GLN A 131 0.67 10.06 -25.80
C GLN A 131 1.47 9.91 -24.52
N MET A 132 2.55 9.15 -24.57
CA MET A 132 3.51 9.08 -23.47
C MET A 132 4.71 9.95 -23.89
N THR A 133 4.96 11.01 -23.13
CA THR A 133 6.04 11.96 -23.36
C THR A 133 7.17 11.69 -22.35
N TYR A 134 8.26 11.12 -22.83
CA TYR A 134 9.46 10.89 -22.02
C TYR A 134 10.44 12.04 -22.20
N GLY A 135 10.88 12.62 -21.09
CA GLY A 135 11.89 13.68 -21.12
C GLY A 135 13.10 13.31 -20.28
N ASN A 136 14.29 13.44 -20.85
CA ASN A 136 15.52 13.22 -20.09
C ASN A 136 15.70 14.37 -19.08
N LEU A 137 15.93 14.02 -17.81
CA LEU A 137 15.99 14.98 -16.70
C LEU A 137 17.24 15.88 -16.74
N ASP A 138 18.28 15.49 -17.47
CA ASP A 138 19.52 16.25 -17.58
C ASP A 138 19.65 16.98 -18.93
N THR A 139 19.32 16.31 -20.05
CA THR A 139 19.46 16.89 -21.41
C THR A 139 18.19 17.57 -21.91
N GLU A 140 17.04 17.27 -21.28
CA GLU A 140 15.70 17.75 -21.70
C GLU A 140 15.28 17.24 -23.09
N GLU A 141 15.97 16.25 -23.63
CA GLU A 141 15.58 15.61 -24.87
C GLU A 141 14.25 14.86 -24.67
N LEU A 142 13.35 14.95 -25.66
CA LEU A 142 12.00 14.38 -25.59
C LEU A 142 11.82 13.24 -26.58
N LYS A 143 11.04 12.24 -26.16
CA LYS A 143 10.58 11.17 -27.05
C LYS A 143 9.09 10.90 -26.78
N PHE A 144 8.35 10.71 -27.85
CA PHE A 144 6.90 10.54 -27.82
C PHE A 144 6.52 9.15 -28.33
N PHE A 145 5.59 8.51 -27.62
CA PHE A 145 4.92 7.30 -28.10
C PHE A 145 3.43 7.59 -28.18
N ARG A 146 2.82 7.36 -29.33
CA ARG A 146 1.41 7.63 -29.60
C ARG A 146 0.68 6.35 -29.97
N GLU A 147 -0.51 6.17 -29.39
CA GLU A 147 -1.41 5.06 -29.69
C GLU A 147 -2.83 5.60 -29.74
N GLU A 148 -3.70 4.97 -30.53
CA GLU A 148 -5.11 5.33 -30.64
C GLU A 148 -5.97 4.14 -30.23
N TYR A 149 -7.07 4.44 -29.58
CA TYR A 149 -8.00 3.43 -29.11
C TYR A 149 -9.43 3.86 -29.42
N THR A 150 -10.28 2.87 -29.73
CA THR A 150 -11.72 3.08 -29.74
C THR A 150 -12.25 3.07 -28.29
N LEU A 151 -13.41 3.67 -28.09
CA LEU A 151 -14.04 3.64 -26.76
C LEU A 151 -14.33 2.19 -26.32
N GLU A 152 -14.68 1.32 -27.25
CA GLU A 152 -14.94 -0.10 -26.97
C GLU A 152 -13.67 -0.80 -26.45
N GLU A 153 -12.54 -0.63 -27.13
CA GLU A 153 -11.24 -1.21 -26.70
C GLU A 153 -10.87 -0.75 -25.30
N LEU A 154 -10.97 0.56 -25.03
CA LEU A 154 -10.67 1.11 -23.70
C LEU A 154 -11.64 0.60 -22.64
N SER A 155 -12.93 0.44 -22.97
CA SER A 155 -13.93 -0.03 -22.02
C SER A 155 -13.66 -1.47 -21.59
N LEU A 156 -13.33 -2.35 -22.54
CA LEU A 156 -12.99 -3.75 -22.25
C LEU A 156 -11.74 -3.82 -21.38
N TRP A 157 -10.72 -3.07 -21.75
CA TRP A 157 -9.45 -3.03 -21.01
C TRP A 157 -9.63 -2.48 -19.59
N TYR A 158 -10.36 -1.35 -19.46
CA TYR A 158 -10.59 -0.71 -18.16
C TYR A 158 -11.44 -1.60 -17.24
N GLN A 159 -12.46 -2.26 -17.79
CA GLN A 159 -13.29 -3.17 -17.01
C GLN A 159 -12.46 -4.34 -16.47
N GLU A 160 -11.60 -4.94 -17.31
CA GLU A 160 -10.70 -6.02 -16.88
C GLU A 160 -9.76 -5.56 -15.76
N LEU A 161 -9.16 -4.38 -15.91
CA LEU A 161 -8.29 -3.78 -14.88
C LEU A 161 -9.04 -3.62 -13.56
N LEU A 162 -10.26 -3.06 -13.63
CA LEU A 162 -11.05 -2.76 -12.45
C LEU A 162 -11.59 -4.04 -11.80
N ASP A 163 -11.95 -5.06 -12.58
CA ASP A 163 -12.39 -6.37 -12.06
C ASP A 163 -11.26 -7.06 -11.29
N ARG A 164 -10.03 -6.95 -11.77
CA ARG A 164 -8.86 -7.47 -11.06
C ARG A 164 -8.66 -6.77 -9.71
N TYR A 165 -8.92 -5.47 -9.63
CA TYR A 165 -8.86 -4.73 -8.36
C TYR A 165 -10.07 -5.06 -7.47
N HIS A 166 -11.26 -5.16 -8.06
CA HIS A 166 -12.51 -5.44 -7.33
C HIS A 166 -12.42 -6.74 -6.52
N LYS A 167 -11.76 -7.79 -7.04
CA LYS A 167 -11.65 -9.05 -6.27
C LYS A 167 -10.96 -8.84 -4.92
N TRP A 168 -9.97 -7.93 -4.84
CA TRP A 168 -9.29 -7.59 -3.58
C TRP A 168 -10.22 -6.85 -2.64
N ILE A 169 -10.94 -5.87 -3.17
CA ILE A 169 -11.85 -5.04 -2.38
C ILE A 169 -13.04 -5.87 -1.88
N ALA A 170 -13.60 -6.73 -2.73
CA ALA A 170 -14.71 -7.60 -2.34
C ALA A 170 -14.32 -8.51 -1.16
N TYR A 171 -13.14 -9.13 -1.24
CA TYR A 171 -12.63 -9.96 -0.13
C TYR A 171 -12.39 -9.12 1.13
N GLN A 172 -11.76 -7.95 0.98
CA GLN A 172 -11.49 -7.06 2.12
C GLN A 172 -12.77 -6.65 2.85
N LEU A 173 -13.81 -6.29 2.11
CA LEU A 173 -15.10 -5.88 2.69
C LEU A 173 -15.80 -7.06 3.38
N ALA A 174 -15.78 -8.24 2.76
CA ALA A 174 -16.34 -9.45 3.38
C ALA A 174 -15.57 -9.82 4.65
N TRP A 175 -14.24 -9.77 4.59
CA TRP A 175 -13.37 -10.04 5.75
C TRP A 175 -13.64 -9.06 6.89
N LYS A 176 -13.69 -7.76 6.61
CA LYS A 176 -13.97 -6.74 7.63
C LYS A 176 -15.30 -6.99 8.33
N LYS A 177 -16.31 -7.42 7.60
CA LYS A 177 -17.64 -7.76 8.17
C LYS A 177 -17.54 -8.93 9.14
N GLU A 178 -16.88 -10.03 8.73
CA GLU A 178 -16.66 -11.21 9.57
C GLU A 178 -15.80 -10.87 10.77
N ARG A 179 -14.72 -10.14 10.54
CA ARG A 179 -13.79 -9.68 11.59
C ARG A 179 -14.55 -8.89 12.66
N ASN A 180 -15.29 -7.87 12.26
CA ASN A 180 -16.01 -6.99 13.18
C ASN A 180 -17.10 -7.77 13.96
N ALA A 181 -17.79 -8.68 13.30
CA ALA A 181 -18.77 -9.55 13.96
C ALA A 181 -18.11 -10.41 15.05
N SER A 182 -16.91 -10.91 14.82
CA SER A 182 -16.18 -11.74 15.78
C SER A 182 -15.78 -10.98 17.05
N MET A 183 -15.77 -9.66 17.00
CA MET A 183 -15.35 -8.82 18.14
C MET A 183 -16.50 -8.40 19.05
N SER A 184 -17.76 -8.54 18.60
CA SER A 184 -18.92 -8.03 19.36
C SER A 184 -19.03 -8.63 20.76
N ASP A 185 -18.80 -9.93 20.85
CA ASP A 185 -18.95 -10.68 22.10
C ASP A 185 -17.60 -11.12 22.69
N LEU A 186 -16.50 -10.61 22.13
CA LEU A 186 -15.16 -10.98 22.60
C LEU A 186 -14.93 -10.45 24.02
N GLU A 187 -14.62 -11.36 24.94
CA GLU A 187 -14.33 -11.01 26.33
C GLU A 187 -12.83 -11.09 26.60
N PHE A 188 -12.39 -10.45 27.68
CA PHE A 188 -11.01 -10.58 28.14
C PHE A 188 -10.75 -12.04 28.53
N PRO A 189 -9.68 -12.66 27.98
CA PRO A 189 -9.56 -14.14 28.06
C PRO A 189 -9.15 -14.70 29.41
N PHE A 190 -8.91 -13.86 30.41
CA PHE A 190 -8.44 -14.27 31.74
C PHE A 190 -9.22 -13.59 32.85
N GLU A 191 -9.10 -14.11 34.05
CA GLU A 191 -9.52 -13.34 35.25
C GLU A 191 -8.59 -12.12 35.38
N TYR A 192 -9.18 -10.93 35.59
CA TYR A 192 -8.41 -9.71 35.72
C TYR A 192 -7.51 -9.73 36.96
N ARG A 193 -6.25 -9.50 36.78
CA ARG A 193 -5.31 -9.22 37.87
C ARG A 193 -5.50 -7.78 38.34
N GLU A 194 -4.99 -7.49 39.54
CA GLU A 194 -5.03 -6.12 40.09
C GLU A 194 -4.44 -5.11 39.10
N GLY A 195 -5.17 -4.04 38.82
CA GLY A 195 -4.77 -2.99 37.90
C GLY A 195 -5.03 -3.25 36.43
N GLN A 196 -5.20 -4.49 35.97
CA GLN A 196 -5.42 -4.81 34.57
C GLN A 196 -6.67 -4.15 33.99
N ARG A 197 -7.77 -4.21 34.71
CA ARG A 197 -9.05 -3.61 34.28
C ARG A 197 -8.88 -2.10 33.99
N LYS A 198 -8.09 -1.43 34.84
CA LYS A 198 -7.81 0.00 34.70
C LYS A 198 -7.00 0.27 33.41
N ILE A 199 -6.01 -0.60 33.09
CA ILE A 199 -5.22 -0.48 31.86
C ILE A 199 -6.13 -0.68 30.63
N VAL A 200 -6.91 -1.77 30.61
CA VAL A 200 -7.83 -2.10 29.51
C VAL A 200 -8.79 -0.93 29.24
N SER A 201 -9.44 -0.42 30.28
CA SER A 201 -10.37 0.71 30.20
C SER A 201 -9.66 1.99 29.72
N GLY A 202 -8.47 2.28 30.26
CA GLY A 202 -7.67 3.45 29.90
C GLY A 202 -7.24 3.42 28.44
N VAL A 203 -6.77 2.27 27.95
CA VAL A 203 -6.34 2.11 26.53
C VAL A 203 -7.55 2.30 25.61
N TYR A 204 -8.68 1.65 25.89
CA TYR A 204 -9.89 1.79 25.08
C TYR A 204 -10.35 3.26 25.03
N HIS A 205 -10.41 3.92 26.18
CA HIS A 205 -10.80 5.33 26.27
C HIS A 205 -9.84 6.24 25.48
N THR A 206 -8.53 5.94 25.55
CA THR A 206 -7.51 6.71 24.84
C THR A 206 -7.72 6.63 23.33
N ILE A 207 -7.99 5.41 22.82
CA ILE A 207 -8.25 5.21 21.39
C ILE A 207 -9.54 5.94 21.00
N SER A 208 -10.61 5.79 21.78
CA SER A 208 -11.92 6.40 21.46
C SER A 208 -11.90 7.93 21.50
N THR A 209 -10.91 8.53 22.15
CA THR A 209 -10.74 10.00 22.23
C THR A 209 -9.57 10.51 21.40
N GLU A 210 -8.96 9.63 20.59
CA GLU A 210 -7.83 9.96 19.69
C GLU A 210 -6.67 10.62 20.45
N ARG A 211 -6.31 10.05 21.61
CA ARG A 211 -5.27 10.58 22.49
C ARG A 211 -4.10 9.61 22.62
N GLN A 212 -3.17 9.96 23.50
CA GLN A 212 -2.00 9.14 23.84
C GLN A 212 -2.04 8.83 25.33
N ILE A 213 -1.57 7.62 25.69
CA ILE A 213 -1.43 7.20 27.08
C ILE A 213 -0.06 6.56 27.30
N PHE A 214 0.56 6.86 28.41
CA PHE A 214 1.77 6.19 28.87
C PHE A 214 1.38 5.31 30.07
N VAL A 215 1.65 4.01 29.93
CA VAL A 215 1.29 3.03 30.96
C VAL A 215 2.57 2.48 31.60
N GLN A 216 2.76 2.77 32.87
CA GLN A 216 3.83 2.16 33.66
C GLN A 216 3.20 1.13 34.61
N ALA A 217 3.62 -0.12 34.48
CA ALA A 217 3.10 -1.22 35.29
C ALA A 217 4.19 -2.27 35.50
N PRO A 218 4.20 -2.97 36.65
CA PRO A 218 5.20 -4.00 36.92
C PRO A 218 5.21 -5.12 35.87
N THR A 219 6.30 -5.84 35.81
CA THR A 219 6.37 -7.07 35.01
C THR A 219 5.37 -8.09 35.58
N GLY A 220 4.83 -8.92 34.69
CA GLY A 220 3.89 -9.97 35.08
C GLY A 220 2.43 -9.53 35.21
N VAL A 221 2.12 -8.24 35.10
CA VAL A 221 0.73 -7.78 35.21
C VAL A 221 -0.07 -8.05 33.93
N GLY A 222 0.58 -8.55 32.85
CA GLY A 222 -0.09 -8.87 31.61
C GLY A 222 -0.35 -7.65 30.71
N LYS A 223 0.62 -6.73 30.63
CA LYS A 223 0.52 -5.49 29.83
C LYS A 223 0.13 -5.77 28.38
N THR A 224 0.76 -6.76 27.75
CA THR A 224 0.54 -7.06 26.33
C THR A 224 -0.93 -7.33 26.03
N MET A 225 -1.53 -8.29 26.74
CA MET A 225 -2.95 -8.60 26.56
C MET A 225 -3.84 -7.41 26.95
N SER A 226 -3.45 -6.65 27.98
CA SER A 226 -4.22 -5.49 28.47
C SER A 226 -4.17 -4.30 27.51
N THR A 227 -3.27 -4.30 26.52
CA THR A 227 -3.24 -3.28 25.47
C THR A 227 -3.81 -3.80 24.15
N ILE A 228 -3.51 -5.06 23.78
CA ILE A 228 -4.00 -5.66 22.53
C ILE A 228 -5.52 -5.86 22.57
N PHE A 229 -6.08 -6.42 23.65
CA PHE A 229 -7.51 -6.69 23.76
C PHE A 229 -8.37 -5.42 23.54
N PRO A 230 -8.13 -4.31 24.27
CA PRO A 230 -8.94 -3.11 24.04
C PRO A 230 -8.71 -2.47 22.67
N ALA A 231 -7.51 -2.61 22.08
CA ALA A 231 -7.25 -2.12 20.72
C ALA A 231 -8.07 -2.94 19.69
N VAL A 232 -8.11 -4.26 19.83
CA VAL A 232 -8.96 -5.13 19.01
C VAL A 232 -10.44 -4.73 19.15
N ARG A 233 -10.92 -4.54 20.37
CA ARG A 233 -12.30 -4.10 20.63
C ARG A 233 -12.60 -2.74 19.99
N ALA A 234 -11.61 -1.83 20.00
CA ALA A 234 -11.73 -0.51 19.38
C ALA A 234 -11.85 -0.63 17.84
N VAL A 235 -11.06 -1.52 17.22
CA VAL A 235 -11.19 -1.80 15.77
C VAL A 235 -12.61 -2.31 15.47
N GLY A 236 -13.12 -3.22 16.27
CA GLY A 236 -14.49 -3.76 16.12
C GLY A 236 -15.57 -2.69 16.25
N ALA A 237 -15.31 -1.65 17.04
CA ALA A 237 -16.21 -0.50 17.22
C ALA A 237 -16.04 0.59 16.15
N GLY A 238 -15.12 0.39 15.18
CA GLY A 238 -14.86 1.36 14.12
C GLY A 238 -14.02 2.57 14.56
N LEU A 239 -13.20 2.41 15.61
CA LEU A 239 -12.37 3.47 16.17
C LEU A 239 -10.92 3.40 15.64
N GLY A 240 -10.69 2.68 14.57
CA GLY A 240 -9.41 2.48 13.91
C GLY A 240 -9.48 1.26 13.01
N GLU A 241 -8.56 1.13 12.07
CA GLU A 241 -8.58 0.03 11.10
C GLU A 241 -7.47 -1.00 11.33
N ASN A 242 -6.25 -0.56 11.62
CA ASN A 242 -5.10 -1.45 11.74
C ASN A 242 -4.36 -1.19 13.05
N ILE A 243 -3.83 -2.26 13.63
CA ILE A 243 -3.02 -2.19 14.85
C ILE A 243 -1.55 -2.39 14.48
N PHE A 244 -0.68 -1.48 14.91
CA PHE A 244 0.76 -1.63 14.86
C PHE A 244 1.27 -1.90 16.27
N TYR A 245 1.78 -3.12 16.52
CA TYR A 245 2.43 -3.48 17.78
C TYR A 245 3.95 -3.38 17.57
N LEU A 246 4.56 -2.39 18.21
CA LEU A 246 5.97 -2.04 18.00
C LEU A 246 6.81 -2.50 19.17
N THR A 247 7.89 -3.25 18.88
CA THR A 247 8.81 -3.73 19.89
C THR A 247 10.19 -4.04 19.31
N ALA A 248 11.26 -3.75 20.04
CA ALA A 248 12.63 -4.03 19.61
C ALA A 248 13.10 -5.45 19.96
N LYS A 249 12.34 -6.19 20.77
CA LYS A 249 12.79 -7.48 21.33
C LYS A 249 12.04 -8.67 20.73
N THR A 250 12.78 -9.70 20.33
CA THR A 250 12.21 -10.94 19.81
C THR A 250 11.24 -11.58 20.82
N ILE A 251 11.59 -11.61 22.10
CA ILE A 251 10.73 -12.18 23.14
C ILE A 251 9.38 -11.46 23.21
N THR A 252 9.35 -10.15 23.17
CA THR A 252 8.11 -9.39 23.25
C THR A 252 7.28 -9.50 21.96
N ARG A 253 7.91 -9.77 20.80
CA ARG A 253 7.22 -10.15 19.57
C ARG A 253 6.42 -11.43 19.78
N THR A 254 7.09 -12.46 20.30
CA THR A 254 6.45 -13.77 20.58
C THR A 254 5.27 -13.62 21.55
N VAL A 255 5.42 -12.78 22.56
CA VAL A 255 4.34 -12.53 23.54
C VAL A 255 3.14 -11.84 22.85
N ALA A 256 3.40 -10.92 21.92
CA ALA A 256 2.33 -10.26 21.16
C ALA A 256 1.62 -11.27 20.23
N GLU A 257 2.39 -12.10 19.51
CA GLU A 257 1.84 -13.18 18.67
C GLU A 257 0.95 -14.12 19.50
N GLU A 258 1.45 -14.52 20.68
CA GLU A 258 0.71 -15.38 21.60
C GLU A 258 -0.59 -14.71 22.09
N ALA A 259 -0.55 -13.40 22.38
CA ALA A 259 -1.75 -12.68 22.81
C ALA A 259 -2.83 -12.69 21.72
N PHE A 260 -2.45 -12.43 20.45
CA PHE A 260 -3.41 -12.54 19.34
C PHE A 260 -3.92 -13.97 19.15
N SER A 261 -3.03 -14.98 19.30
CA SER A 261 -3.41 -16.38 19.19
C SER A 261 -4.45 -16.77 20.25
N ILE A 262 -4.25 -16.36 21.49
CA ILE A 262 -5.20 -16.59 22.60
C ILE A 262 -6.56 -15.96 22.25
N LEU A 263 -6.59 -14.73 21.76
CA LEU A 263 -7.85 -14.08 21.37
C LEU A 263 -8.54 -14.83 20.22
N LYS A 264 -7.78 -15.38 19.26
CA LYS A 264 -8.31 -16.21 18.17
C LYS A 264 -8.95 -17.50 18.72
N GLU A 265 -8.32 -18.14 19.70
CA GLU A 265 -8.88 -19.32 20.40
C GLU A 265 -10.22 -19.00 21.10
N HIS A 266 -10.43 -17.71 21.44
CA HIS A 266 -11.68 -17.22 22.04
C HIS A 266 -12.64 -16.64 20.99
N GLY A 267 -12.42 -16.93 19.70
CA GLY A 267 -13.36 -16.61 18.62
C GLY A 267 -13.01 -15.39 17.78
N LEU A 268 -11.92 -14.70 18.09
CA LEU A 268 -11.49 -13.53 17.28
C LEU A 268 -11.08 -13.97 15.86
N LYS A 269 -11.61 -13.32 14.86
CA LYS A 269 -11.12 -13.40 13.47
C LYS A 269 -10.26 -12.17 13.23
N PHE A 270 -8.96 -12.36 13.02
CA PHE A 270 -8.02 -11.24 12.89
C PHE A 270 -6.77 -11.72 12.15
N LYS A 271 -6.36 -10.99 11.14
CA LYS A 271 -5.17 -11.34 10.36
C LYS A 271 -3.97 -10.58 10.92
N VAL A 272 -2.93 -11.33 11.32
CA VAL A 272 -1.78 -10.78 12.03
C VAL A 272 -0.48 -11.19 11.33
N ILE A 273 0.35 -10.22 10.98
CA ILE A 273 1.67 -10.47 10.39
C ILE A 273 2.78 -9.97 11.33
N THR A 274 3.87 -10.73 11.39
CA THR A 274 5.09 -10.30 12.06
C THR A 274 6.16 -10.01 11.01
N ILE A 275 6.56 -8.73 10.92
CA ILE A 275 7.64 -8.33 10.01
C ILE A 275 8.97 -8.55 10.71
N THR A 276 9.80 -9.42 10.14
CA THR A 276 11.16 -9.67 10.60
C THR A 276 12.18 -9.03 9.65
N ALA A 277 13.41 -8.91 10.11
CA ALA A 277 14.48 -8.32 9.31
C ALA A 277 14.68 -9.11 8.00
N LYS A 278 15.01 -8.38 6.94
CA LYS A 278 15.18 -8.92 5.60
C LYS A 278 16.12 -10.13 5.58
N GLU A 279 17.22 -10.05 6.31
CA GLU A 279 18.24 -11.09 6.38
C GLU A 279 17.71 -12.41 6.97
N LYS A 280 16.67 -12.33 7.80
CA LYS A 280 16.04 -13.51 8.41
C LYS A 280 15.04 -14.21 7.48
N LEU A 281 14.52 -13.50 6.48
CA LEU A 281 13.58 -14.04 5.49
C LEU A 281 14.28 -14.40 4.18
N CYS A 282 15.38 -13.75 3.85
CA CYS A 282 16.08 -13.92 2.57
C CYS A 282 16.58 -15.35 2.39
N PHE A 283 16.36 -15.94 1.22
CA PHE A 283 16.86 -17.26 0.85
C PHE A 283 18.32 -17.22 0.40
N CYS A 284 18.88 -16.03 0.15
CA CYS A 284 20.23 -15.85 -0.36
C CYS A 284 21.20 -15.52 0.79
N ASP A 285 22.42 -16.03 0.70
CA ASP A 285 23.47 -15.73 1.68
C ASP A 285 23.83 -14.23 1.70
N LYS A 286 23.69 -13.58 0.54
CA LYS A 286 23.90 -12.13 0.40
C LYS A 286 22.62 -11.48 -0.15
N THR A 287 22.23 -10.35 0.44
CA THR A 287 21.03 -9.63 0.05
C THR A 287 21.30 -8.69 -1.16
N GLU A 288 21.54 -9.28 -2.32
CA GLU A 288 21.73 -8.55 -3.59
C GLU A 288 20.44 -8.66 -4.41
N CYS A 289 19.54 -7.71 -4.18
CA CYS A 289 18.17 -7.76 -4.71
C CYS A 289 18.09 -7.23 -6.15
N ASN A 290 18.52 -8.06 -7.09
CA ASN A 290 18.46 -7.75 -8.52
C ASN A 290 18.35 -9.08 -9.31
N PRO A 291 17.88 -9.04 -10.55
CA PRO A 291 17.63 -10.29 -11.30
C PRO A 291 18.88 -11.07 -11.71
N GLU A 292 20.05 -10.44 -11.68
CA GLU A 292 21.31 -11.13 -12.01
C GLU A 292 21.77 -12.03 -10.86
N ASN A 293 21.61 -11.56 -9.62
CA ASN A 293 22.17 -12.20 -8.44
C ASN A 293 21.13 -12.91 -7.57
N CYS A 294 19.83 -12.71 -7.81
CA CYS A 294 18.78 -13.28 -6.98
C CYS A 294 17.68 -13.93 -7.84
N LEU A 295 17.56 -15.24 -7.74
CA LEU A 295 16.52 -16.01 -8.43
C LEU A 295 15.10 -15.55 -8.01
N TRP A 296 14.93 -15.16 -6.75
CA TRP A 296 13.64 -14.75 -6.19
C TRP A 296 13.24 -13.33 -6.60
N ALA A 297 14.20 -12.56 -7.15
CA ALA A 297 13.97 -11.24 -7.72
C ALA A 297 13.45 -11.32 -9.16
N ARG A 298 13.84 -12.39 -9.89
CA ARG A 298 13.42 -12.57 -11.30
C ARG A 298 11.93 -12.81 -11.41
N GLY A 299 11.22 -11.94 -12.16
CA GLY A 299 9.80 -12.05 -12.35
C GLY A 299 8.99 -11.94 -11.07
N HIS A 300 9.56 -11.36 -10.01
CA HIS A 300 8.88 -11.20 -8.72
C HIS A 300 7.56 -10.46 -8.88
N LEU A 301 7.59 -9.34 -9.61
CA LEU A 301 6.40 -8.50 -9.76
C LEU A 301 5.30 -9.17 -10.60
N ASP A 302 5.66 -10.14 -11.43
CA ASP A 302 4.69 -10.90 -12.24
C ASP A 302 3.85 -11.85 -11.37
N ARG A 303 4.38 -12.30 -10.23
CA ARG A 303 3.79 -13.36 -9.42
C ARG A 303 3.34 -12.93 -8.03
N VAL A 304 3.89 -11.82 -7.51
CA VAL A 304 3.71 -11.47 -6.10
C VAL A 304 2.24 -11.15 -5.75
N ASN A 305 1.48 -10.56 -6.66
CA ASN A 305 0.05 -10.28 -6.38
C ASN A 305 -0.73 -11.58 -6.15
N ASP A 306 -0.51 -12.60 -6.98
CA ASP A 306 -1.20 -13.89 -6.81
C ASP A 306 -0.73 -14.60 -5.53
N ALA A 307 0.57 -14.53 -5.23
CA ALA A 307 1.13 -15.08 -3.99
C ALA A 307 0.50 -14.44 -2.75
N VAL A 308 0.44 -13.11 -2.73
CA VAL A 308 -0.14 -12.34 -1.62
C VAL A 308 -1.65 -12.63 -1.51
N PHE A 309 -2.38 -12.63 -2.63
CA PHE A 309 -3.82 -12.87 -2.60
C PHE A 309 -4.14 -14.27 -2.05
N GLU A 310 -3.43 -15.30 -2.53
CA GLU A 310 -3.62 -16.67 -2.02
C GLU A 310 -3.33 -16.74 -0.52
N LEU A 311 -2.17 -16.24 -0.11
CA LEU A 311 -1.75 -16.25 1.30
C LEU A 311 -2.75 -15.50 2.18
N TRP A 312 -3.17 -14.30 1.75
CA TRP A 312 -4.12 -13.45 2.48
C TRP A 312 -5.49 -14.11 2.65
N THR A 313 -5.96 -14.82 1.63
CA THR A 313 -7.31 -15.40 1.66
C THR A 313 -7.36 -16.79 2.29
N THR A 314 -6.22 -17.47 2.46
CA THR A 314 -6.18 -18.83 3.01
C THR A 314 -5.64 -18.93 4.43
N GLN A 315 -4.96 -17.88 4.95
CA GLN A 315 -4.35 -17.87 6.27
C GLN A 315 -4.80 -16.66 7.07
N ASP A 316 -4.71 -16.74 8.40
CA ASP A 316 -5.00 -15.63 9.32
C ASP A 316 -3.81 -15.28 10.20
N SER A 317 -2.74 -16.06 10.14
CA SER A 317 -1.47 -15.80 10.85
C SER A 317 -0.32 -16.03 9.88
N TYR A 318 0.58 -15.10 9.85
CA TYR A 318 1.66 -15.06 8.85
C TYR A 318 2.99 -15.01 9.57
N ASP A 319 3.40 -16.17 10.08
CA ASP A 319 4.70 -16.36 10.71
C ASP A 319 5.78 -16.58 9.64
N ARG A 320 7.02 -16.66 10.11
CA ARG A 320 8.18 -16.82 9.23
C ARG A 320 8.06 -18.05 8.32
N ASP A 321 7.66 -19.19 8.88
CA ASP A 321 7.64 -20.45 8.14
C ASP A 321 6.54 -20.43 7.07
N THR A 322 5.38 -19.90 7.38
CA THR A 322 4.28 -19.69 6.42
C THR A 322 4.73 -18.78 5.26
N LEU A 323 5.39 -17.65 5.61
CA LEU A 323 5.89 -16.72 4.59
C LEU A 323 6.91 -17.40 3.65
N LEU A 324 7.84 -18.16 4.20
CA LEU A 324 8.86 -18.87 3.41
C LEU A 324 8.23 -19.94 2.51
N GLU A 325 7.25 -20.67 3.02
CA GLU A 325 6.53 -21.71 2.25
C GLU A 325 5.87 -21.10 0.99
N TYR A 326 5.08 -20.03 1.19
CA TYR A 326 4.38 -19.38 0.07
C TYR A 326 5.35 -18.69 -0.90
N ALA A 327 6.41 -18.08 -0.37
CA ALA A 327 7.43 -17.46 -1.21
C ALA A 327 8.13 -18.50 -2.11
N LYS A 328 8.41 -19.70 -1.59
CA LYS A 328 8.97 -20.81 -2.38
C LYS A 328 7.98 -21.29 -3.45
N LYS A 329 6.73 -21.50 -3.04
CA LYS A 329 5.66 -21.95 -3.94
C LYS A 329 5.53 -21.04 -5.16
N TRP A 330 5.54 -19.73 -4.93
CA TRP A 330 5.32 -18.72 -5.98
C TRP A 330 6.60 -18.18 -6.60
N GLN A 331 7.78 -18.60 -6.12
CA GLN A 331 9.10 -18.11 -6.54
C GLN A 331 9.20 -16.58 -6.48
N VAL A 332 8.89 -16.01 -5.30
CA VAL A 332 8.93 -14.58 -5.04
C VAL A 332 9.86 -14.29 -3.86
N CYS A 333 10.32 -13.05 -3.74
CA CYS A 333 11.09 -12.60 -2.59
C CYS A 333 10.21 -12.64 -1.33
N PRO A 334 10.55 -13.43 -0.30
CA PRO A 334 9.71 -13.53 0.90
C PRO A 334 9.59 -12.21 1.66
N PHE A 335 10.63 -11.39 1.68
CA PHE A 335 10.60 -10.11 2.40
C PHE A 335 9.66 -9.11 1.71
N GLU A 336 9.78 -8.94 0.38
CA GLU A 336 8.89 -8.02 -0.35
C GLU A 336 7.44 -8.52 -0.35
N MET A 337 7.23 -9.83 -0.46
CA MET A 337 5.89 -10.44 -0.32
C MET A 337 5.30 -10.14 1.07
N CYS A 338 6.11 -10.25 2.12
CA CYS A 338 5.71 -9.91 3.50
C CYS A 338 5.26 -8.45 3.61
N LEU A 339 6.03 -7.52 3.03
CA LEU A 339 5.68 -6.09 3.06
C LEU A 339 4.40 -5.80 2.25
N ASP A 340 4.21 -6.48 1.12
CA ASP A 340 2.99 -6.32 0.32
C ASP A 340 1.76 -6.88 1.05
N LEU A 341 1.92 -8.03 1.71
CA LEU A 341 0.84 -8.62 2.50
C LEU A 341 0.44 -7.72 3.68
N ALA A 342 1.42 -7.04 4.29
CA ALA A 342 1.19 -6.23 5.48
C ALA A 342 0.09 -5.17 5.29
N VAL A 343 -0.10 -4.64 4.07
CA VAL A 343 -1.14 -3.62 3.82
C VAL A 343 -2.57 -4.18 3.83
N TRP A 344 -2.72 -5.50 3.79
CA TRP A 344 -4.03 -6.16 3.72
C TRP A 344 -4.46 -6.79 5.03
N VAL A 345 -3.59 -6.81 6.05
CA VAL A 345 -3.87 -7.48 7.33
C VAL A 345 -4.39 -6.49 8.38
N ASP A 346 -4.88 -7.03 9.49
CA ASP A 346 -5.50 -6.23 10.56
C ASP A 346 -4.48 -5.75 11.59
N ALA A 347 -3.39 -6.51 11.80
CA ALA A 347 -2.34 -6.10 12.73
C ALA A 347 -0.95 -6.44 12.18
N VAL A 348 -0.02 -5.54 12.44
CA VAL A 348 1.41 -5.68 12.09
C VAL A 348 2.22 -5.62 13.38
N ILE A 349 2.95 -6.69 13.65
CA ILE A 349 3.94 -6.74 14.75
C ILE A 349 5.31 -6.48 14.11
N CYS A 350 6.01 -5.46 14.54
CA CYS A 350 7.30 -5.11 13.92
C CYS A 350 8.21 -4.33 14.87
N ASP A 351 9.45 -4.16 14.43
CA ASP A 351 10.43 -3.30 15.13
C ASP A 351 10.04 -1.82 14.97
N TYR A 352 10.41 -0.99 15.92
CA TYR A 352 10.21 0.47 15.89
C TYR A 352 10.72 1.09 14.60
N ASN A 353 11.82 0.58 14.05
CA ASN A 353 12.45 1.12 12.84
C ASN A 353 11.49 1.14 11.65
N TYR A 354 10.56 0.19 11.60
CA TYR A 354 9.58 0.13 10.51
C TYR A 354 8.54 1.28 10.55
N VAL A 355 8.51 2.03 11.65
CA VAL A 355 7.63 3.20 11.76
C VAL A 355 8.44 4.50 11.86
N PHE A 356 9.53 4.49 12.63
CA PHE A 356 10.21 5.73 13.03
C PHE A 356 11.54 6.01 12.32
N ASP A 357 12.18 5.03 11.67
CA ASP A 357 13.47 5.27 10.99
C ASP A 357 13.22 5.80 9.57
N PRO A 358 13.68 7.00 9.22
CA PRO A 358 13.44 7.58 7.90
C PRO A 358 14.00 6.77 6.72
N ASN A 359 14.91 5.83 6.99
CA ASN A 359 15.53 5.01 5.93
C ASN A 359 14.83 3.67 5.71
N VAL A 360 14.15 3.14 6.73
CA VAL A 360 13.54 1.79 6.67
C VAL A 360 12.03 1.76 6.96
N TYR A 361 11.42 2.92 7.24
CA TYR A 361 9.99 2.95 7.57
C TYR A 361 9.13 2.37 6.44
N LEU A 362 7.97 1.86 6.82
CA LEU A 362 7.02 1.24 5.88
C LEU A 362 6.35 2.28 4.99
N LYS A 363 6.99 2.59 3.87
CA LYS A 363 6.49 3.59 2.90
C LYS A 363 5.08 3.27 2.39
N ARG A 364 4.72 1.99 2.38
CA ARG A 364 3.38 1.53 1.99
C ARG A 364 2.28 2.09 2.90
N PHE A 365 2.62 2.39 4.16
CA PHE A 365 1.70 2.95 5.16
C PHE A 365 1.92 4.43 5.43
N PHE A 366 3.18 4.85 5.49
CA PHE A 366 3.55 6.17 6.02
C PHE A 366 4.23 7.06 4.98
N GLY A 367 4.23 6.65 3.71
CA GLY A 367 4.77 7.43 2.61
C GLY A 367 3.86 8.59 2.21
N GLU A 368 4.38 9.51 1.40
CA GLU A 368 3.60 10.64 0.90
C GLU A 368 2.36 10.14 0.14
N GLY A 369 1.22 10.73 0.44
CA GLY A 369 -0.05 10.38 -0.20
C GLY A 369 -0.75 9.16 0.37
N THR A 370 -0.23 8.57 1.46
CA THR A 370 -0.92 7.49 2.18
C THR A 370 -1.63 8.06 3.42
N SER A 371 -2.72 7.43 3.80
CA SER A 371 -3.45 7.77 5.03
C SER A 371 -4.10 6.51 5.57
N GLY A 372 -4.29 6.46 6.88
CA GLY A 372 -4.95 5.31 7.53
C GLY A 372 -5.26 5.60 8.99
N GLU A 373 -6.22 4.88 9.51
CA GLU A 373 -6.64 4.99 10.92
C GLU A 373 -5.90 3.93 11.73
N TYR A 374 -4.67 4.26 12.12
CA TYR A 374 -3.75 3.32 12.78
C TYR A 374 -3.79 3.48 14.29
N ILE A 375 -3.80 2.34 15.00
CA ILE A 375 -3.65 2.25 16.45
C ILE A 375 -2.23 1.76 16.73
N PHE A 376 -1.42 2.57 17.39
CA PHE A 376 -0.03 2.20 17.73
C PHE A 376 0.06 1.75 19.19
N LEU A 377 0.51 0.50 19.39
CA LEU A 377 0.84 -0.06 20.70
C LEU A 377 2.37 -0.18 20.76
N ILE A 378 3.00 0.65 21.58
CA ILE A 378 4.46 0.75 21.64
C ILE A 378 4.95 0.14 22.95
N ASP A 379 5.49 -1.08 22.87
CA ASP A 379 6.01 -1.80 24.03
C ASP A 379 7.43 -1.30 24.37
N GLU A 380 7.75 -1.22 25.65
CA GLU A 380 9.07 -0.75 26.14
C GLU A 380 9.45 0.62 25.53
N ALA A 381 8.54 1.55 25.56
CA ALA A 381 8.65 2.85 24.88
C ALA A 381 9.90 3.66 25.29
N HIS A 382 10.48 3.34 26.44
CA HIS A 382 11.74 3.93 26.88
C HIS A 382 12.96 3.55 25.99
N UNK A 383 12.75 2.57 25.38
CA UNK A 383 13.74 2.16 24.46
C UNK A 383 13.71 2.95 23.21
N UNK A 384 12.74 3.61 22.93
CA UNK A 384 12.61 4.48 21.85
C UNK A 384 13.36 5.77 22.03
N UNK A 385 13.63 6.00 22.98
CA UNK A 385 14.41 7.07 23.38
C UNK A 385 15.85 6.90 23.03
N UNK A 386 16.09 5.93 22.79
CA UNK A 386 17.36 5.61 22.39
C UNK A 386 17.60 5.79 20.95
N UNK A 387 16.67 5.88 20.29
CA UNK A 387 16.75 6.15 18.97
C UNK A 387 17.09 7.53 18.87
N LYS A 388 18.40 7.78 18.47
CA LYS A 388 18.99 9.10 18.31
C LYS A 388 18.39 9.80 17.08
N GLY A 389 17.61 10.80 17.32
CA GLY A 389 17.06 11.67 16.27
C GLY A 389 15.75 12.33 16.71
N ASN A 390 15.54 13.53 16.27
CA ASN A 390 14.28 14.25 16.49
C ASN A 390 13.17 13.53 15.71
N VAL A 391 12.48 12.65 16.39
CA VAL A 391 11.31 11.98 15.82
C VAL A 391 10.13 12.97 15.95
N GLN A 392 9.85 13.68 14.89
CA GLN A 392 8.53 14.32 14.76
C GLN A 392 7.55 13.23 14.38
N CYS A 393 6.55 13.03 15.20
CA CYS A 393 5.46 12.11 14.91
C CYS A 393 4.82 12.53 13.57
N PRO A 394 4.63 11.61 12.61
CA PRO A 394 4.00 12.00 11.34
C PRO A 394 2.52 12.34 11.45
N CYS A 395 1.98 12.34 12.69
CA CYS A 395 0.59 12.72 12.96
C CYS A 395 0.55 14.17 13.46
N GLY A 396 0.66 15.13 12.55
CA GLY A 396 0.47 16.56 12.83
C GLY A 396 -0.48 17.16 11.83
#